data_ad32108989f176e5c230c8dd1b81d089
#
_entry.id   ad32108989f176e5c230c8dd1b81d089
#
_cell.length_a   1.000
_cell.length_b   1.000
_cell.length_c   1.000
_cell.angle_alpha   90.00
_cell.angle_beta   90.00
_cell.angle_gamma   90.00
#
_symmetry.space_group_name_H-M   'P 1'
#
loop_
_entity.id
_entity.type
_entity.pdbx_description
1 polymer ?
#
loop_
_entity_poly.entity_id
_entity_poly.type
_entity_poly.pdbx_seq_one_letter_code
_entity_poly.pdbx_strand_id
1 'polypeptide(L)'
;MSRMIVVSRYLKSGSQRARTKRGNYTKYIATRESVEKRDSNDPAAIRKSTGDQKMLISELLKEFPYAKNSLEYEDYKEKPTVANASELISSIVEKYADVIGNRKNYVGYMAMRPGAERRGAHGLFNGKDEPIDLNKVAKEVSEHPGYVWSHVISLRREDAVRLGYDNSDAWRNMIMKHINDIAKASKIPLANLKWYAAFHDTTHHPHIHLIVYSTDPRQGYLTQSGIEKIKSAFANDIFADELKSIYQKQTMNRDELKA
;
A
#
# COMPACT_ATOMS: atom_id res chain seq x y z
N MET A 1 -1.26 -17.93 13.86
CA MET A 1 -2.06 -17.94 12.62
C MET A 1 -1.56 -16.84 11.71
N SER A 2 -1.20 -17.21 10.50
CA SER A 2 -0.81 -16.27 9.45
C SER A 2 -1.97 -15.35 9.11
N ARG A 3 -1.71 -14.05 8.88
CA ARG A 3 -2.76 -13.06 8.66
C ARG A 3 -2.35 -12.06 7.60
N MET A 4 -3.23 -11.87 6.63
CA MET A 4 -3.16 -10.78 5.66
C MET A 4 -4.16 -9.68 6.04
N ILE A 5 -3.72 -8.43 5.95
CA ILE A 5 -4.56 -7.26 6.13
C ILE A 5 -4.75 -6.58 4.77
N VAL A 6 -6.00 -6.27 4.42
CA VAL A 6 -6.34 -5.49 3.23
C VAL A 6 -7.18 -4.30 3.66
N VAL A 7 -6.70 -3.10 3.34
CA VAL A 7 -7.44 -1.84 3.54
C VAL A 7 -7.67 -1.22 2.19
N SER A 8 -8.93 -0.97 1.83
CA SER A 8 -9.32 -0.37 0.57
C SER A 8 -9.94 1.01 0.80
N ARG A 9 -9.51 2.01 0.01
CA ARG A 9 -9.98 3.39 0.14
C ARG A 9 -10.33 3.97 -1.21
N TYR A 10 -11.44 4.71 -1.25
CA TYR A 10 -11.80 5.53 -2.39
C TYR A 10 -11.04 6.86 -2.36
N LEU A 11 -10.28 7.13 -3.40
CA LEU A 11 -9.61 8.41 -3.57
C LEU A 11 -10.58 9.40 -4.22
N LYS A 12 -11.15 10.31 -3.41
CA LYS A 12 -12.18 11.29 -3.82
C LYS A 12 -11.78 12.08 -5.07
N SER A 13 -12.75 12.37 -5.94
CA SER A 13 -12.59 13.19 -7.16
C SER A 13 -13.38 14.52 -7.05
N GLY A 14 -13.25 15.36 -8.04
CA GLY A 14 -14.12 16.51 -8.31
C GLY A 14 -13.47 17.88 -8.06
N SER A 15 -12.96 18.20 -6.87
CA SER A 15 -12.33 19.50 -6.62
C SER A 15 -10.85 19.51 -7.00
N GLN A 16 -10.31 20.70 -7.32
CA GLN A 16 -8.86 20.88 -7.58
C GLN A 16 -8.00 20.32 -6.42
N ARG A 17 -8.47 20.51 -5.18
CA ARG A 17 -7.81 19.98 -3.98
C ARG A 17 -7.79 18.46 -3.95
N ALA A 18 -8.88 17.80 -4.36
CA ALA A 18 -8.95 16.34 -4.43
C ALA A 18 -8.02 15.79 -5.51
N ARG A 19 -7.91 16.47 -6.66
CA ARG A 19 -6.98 16.12 -7.74
C ARG A 19 -5.53 16.21 -7.28
N THR A 20 -5.14 17.31 -6.64
CA THR A 20 -3.80 17.49 -6.07
C THR A 20 -3.45 16.39 -5.06
N LYS A 21 -4.41 16.00 -4.19
CA LYS A 21 -4.22 14.91 -3.22
C LYS A 21 -3.96 13.56 -3.90
N ARG A 22 -4.70 13.22 -4.95
CA ARG A 22 -4.49 11.97 -5.70
C ARG A 22 -3.10 11.90 -6.32
N GLY A 23 -2.69 12.98 -7.00
CA GLY A 23 -1.36 13.06 -7.62
C GLY A 23 -0.23 12.97 -6.60
N ASN A 24 -0.36 13.68 -5.48
CA ASN A 24 0.60 13.63 -4.40
C ASN A 24 0.65 12.25 -3.73
N TYR A 25 -0.48 11.59 -3.53
CA TYR A 25 -0.53 10.23 -3.02
C TYR A 25 0.20 9.25 -3.94
N THR A 26 -0.04 9.33 -5.25
CA THR A 26 0.66 8.48 -6.23
C THR A 26 2.18 8.66 -6.16
N LYS A 27 2.65 9.91 -6.12
CA LYS A 27 4.08 10.19 -5.97
C LYS A 27 4.62 9.68 -4.64
N TYR A 28 3.85 9.86 -3.57
CA TYR A 28 4.21 9.43 -2.24
C TYR A 28 4.46 7.92 -2.15
N ILE A 29 3.53 7.08 -2.59
CA ILE A 29 3.70 5.63 -2.54
C ILE A 29 4.84 5.13 -3.42
N ALA A 30 5.20 5.88 -4.47
CA ALA A 30 6.23 5.50 -5.42
C ALA A 30 7.65 5.88 -4.97
N THR A 31 7.80 6.86 -4.07
CA THR A 31 9.11 7.47 -3.78
C THR A 31 9.47 7.52 -2.30
N ARG A 32 8.59 7.05 -1.39
CA ARG A 32 8.92 7.05 0.03
C ARG A 32 10.10 6.11 0.34
N GLU A 33 10.76 6.32 1.47
CA GLU A 33 12.06 5.70 1.78
C GLU A 33 12.03 4.18 1.91
N SER A 34 10.93 3.60 2.38
CA SER A 34 10.74 2.15 2.49
C SER A 34 10.29 1.49 1.18
N VAL A 35 10.10 2.26 0.09
CA VAL A 35 9.72 1.68 -1.18
C VAL A 35 10.92 0.95 -1.80
N GLU A 36 10.71 -0.28 -2.25
CA GLU A 36 11.69 -1.01 -3.04
C GLU A 36 11.90 -0.27 -4.37
N LYS A 37 13.08 0.34 -4.52
CA LYS A 37 13.46 1.04 -5.73
C LYS A 37 14.10 0.05 -6.69
N ARG A 38 13.63 0.02 -7.91
CA ARG A 38 14.16 -0.90 -8.93
C ARG A 38 15.62 -0.63 -9.33
N ASP A 39 16.19 0.55 -8.98
CA ASP A 39 17.51 0.99 -9.47
C ASP A 39 18.46 1.60 -8.43
N SER A 40 18.23 1.55 -7.08
CA SER A 40 19.25 2.09 -6.16
C SER A 40 19.15 1.65 -4.70
N ASN A 41 20.31 1.34 -4.11
CA ASN A 41 20.53 1.34 -2.66
C ASN A 41 20.58 2.78 -2.16
N ASP A 42 19.60 3.26 -1.39
CA ASP A 42 19.64 4.61 -0.82
C ASP A 42 20.21 4.61 0.62
N PRO A 43 21.43 5.12 0.82
CA PRO A 43 22.05 5.23 2.15
C PRO A 43 21.35 6.28 3.05
N ALA A 44 20.36 7.02 2.56
CA ALA A 44 19.63 8.03 3.34
C ALA A 44 18.67 7.42 4.37
N ALA A 45 18.21 6.18 4.18
CA ALA A 45 17.25 5.50 5.05
C ALA A 45 17.76 5.35 6.51
N ILE A 46 19.07 5.14 6.68
CA ILE A 46 19.72 4.94 7.98
C ILE A 46 20.07 6.26 8.72
N ARG A 47 19.91 7.41 8.08
CA ARG A 47 20.18 8.71 8.72
C ARG A 47 19.18 8.99 9.84
N LYS A 48 19.60 9.81 10.83
CA LYS A 48 18.70 10.29 11.88
C LYS A 48 17.53 11.06 11.28
N SER A 49 16.34 10.88 11.85
CA SER A 49 15.12 11.60 11.45
C SER A 49 15.33 13.12 11.46
N THR A 50 14.75 13.78 10.45
CA THR A 50 14.89 15.24 10.28
C THR A 50 14.12 16.02 11.36
N GLY A 51 14.45 17.30 11.54
CA GLY A 51 13.72 18.19 12.44
C GLY A 51 12.22 18.26 12.11
N ASP A 52 11.90 18.36 10.81
CA ASP A 52 10.52 18.45 10.32
C ASP A 52 9.74 17.15 10.56
N GLN A 53 10.37 15.97 10.38
CA GLN A 53 9.76 14.69 10.71
C GLN A 53 9.45 14.58 12.21
N LYS A 54 10.38 14.98 13.08
CA LYS A 54 10.19 14.96 14.55
C LYS A 54 9.05 15.88 14.98
N MET A 55 8.98 17.08 14.40
CA MET A 55 7.93 18.04 14.69
C MET A 55 6.56 17.51 14.25
N LEU A 56 6.47 16.98 13.02
CA LEU A 56 5.23 16.39 12.51
C LEU A 56 4.78 15.17 13.31
N ILE A 57 5.70 14.26 13.69
CA ILE A 57 5.38 13.12 14.55
C ILE A 57 4.85 13.61 15.91
N SER A 58 5.46 14.64 16.50
CA SER A 58 4.99 15.21 17.77
C SER A 58 3.56 15.75 17.65
N GLU A 59 3.23 16.43 16.56
CA GLU A 59 1.88 16.94 16.30
C GLU A 59 0.88 15.82 16.08
N LEU A 60 1.23 14.83 15.25
CA LEU A 60 0.37 13.68 14.95
C LEU A 60 0.08 12.84 16.21
N LEU A 61 1.07 12.63 17.07
CA LEU A 61 0.90 11.88 18.33
C LEU A 61 0.09 12.62 19.39
N LYS A 62 0.05 13.97 19.36
CA LYS A 62 -0.86 14.75 20.19
C LYS A 62 -2.31 14.59 19.74
N GLU A 63 -2.53 14.56 18.44
CA GLU A 63 -3.87 14.44 17.86
C GLU A 63 -4.40 13.01 17.85
N PHE A 64 -3.51 12.05 17.63
CA PHE A 64 -3.82 10.61 17.55
C PHE A 64 -3.03 9.81 18.60
N PRO A 65 -3.31 9.96 19.90
CA PRO A 65 -2.52 9.33 20.97
C PRO A 65 -2.42 7.81 20.86
N TYR A 66 -3.44 7.15 20.29
CA TYR A 66 -3.46 5.70 20.07
C TYR A 66 -2.42 5.21 19.06
N ALA A 67 -1.85 6.10 18.25
CA ALA A 67 -0.76 5.74 17.35
C ALA A 67 0.52 5.32 18.11
N LYS A 68 0.66 5.70 19.38
CA LYS A 68 1.75 5.22 20.27
C LYS A 68 1.70 3.71 20.54
N ASN A 69 0.58 3.05 20.25
CA ASN A 69 0.41 1.61 20.42
C ASN A 69 0.66 0.85 19.10
N SER A 70 1.23 1.51 18.10
CA SER A 70 1.57 0.89 16.82
C SER A 70 3.02 0.39 16.81
N LEU A 71 3.29 -0.64 16.03
CA LEU A 71 4.63 -1.19 15.87
C LEU A 71 5.58 -0.17 15.23
N GLU A 72 5.07 0.64 14.29
CA GLU A 72 5.84 1.70 13.65
C GLU A 72 6.29 2.78 14.64
N TYR A 73 5.53 3.01 15.72
CA TYR A 73 5.96 3.91 16.80
C TYR A 73 7.04 3.27 17.67
N GLU A 74 6.96 1.98 17.98
CA GLU A 74 7.99 1.24 18.71
C GLU A 74 9.31 1.24 17.93
N ASP A 75 9.28 0.98 16.62
CA ASP A 75 10.44 1.04 15.75
C ASP A 75 11.07 2.43 15.69
N TYR A 76 10.24 3.46 15.54
CA TYR A 76 10.72 4.83 15.54
C TYR A 76 11.34 5.22 16.89
N LYS A 77 10.77 4.78 18.00
CA LYS A 77 11.29 5.03 19.34
C LYS A 77 12.63 4.35 19.58
N GLU A 78 12.77 3.12 19.11
CA GLU A 78 14.01 2.34 19.23
C GLU A 78 15.12 2.92 18.34
N LYS A 79 14.78 3.19 17.07
CA LYS A 79 15.71 3.71 16.06
C LYS A 79 15.08 4.89 15.32
N PRO A 80 15.30 6.14 15.80
CA PRO A 80 14.72 7.33 15.19
C PRO A 80 15.44 7.71 13.88
N THR A 81 15.34 6.85 12.89
CA THR A 81 15.86 7.05 11.53
C THR A 81 14.84 7.78 10.66
N VAL A 82 15.31 8.30 9.52
CA VAL A 82 14.44 8.90 8.48
C VAL A 82 13.41 7.88 8.00
N ALA A 83 13.81 6.61 7.80
CA ALA A 83 12.94 5.54 7.36
C ALA A 83 11.82 5.25 8.37
N ASN A 84 12.16 4.99 9.65
CA ASN A 84 11.17 4.70 10.69
C ASN A 84 10.26 5.91 10.98
N ALA A 85 10.78 7.13 10.88
CA ALA A 85 9.98 8.34 10.99
C ALA A 85 8.96 8.45 9.85
N SER A 86 9.38 8.18 8.61
CA SER A 86 8.49 8.21 7.45
C SER A 86 7.42 7.12 7.54
N GLU A 87 7.78 5.94 8.02
CA GLU A 87 6.86 4.81 8.22
C GLU A 87 5.77 5.14 9.23
N LEU A 88 6.17 5.65 10.41
CA LEU A 88 5.23 6.07 11.44
C LEU A 88 4.27 7.16 10.94
N ILE A 89 4.79 8.21 10.30
CA ILE A 89 3.97 9.27 9.72
C ILE A 89 2.98 8.70 8.71
N SER A 90 3.44 7.79 7.87
CA SER A 90 2.62 7.15 6.83
C SER A 90 1.49 6.32 7.42
N SER A 91 1.80 5.49 8.40
CA SER A 91 0.83 4.65 9.10
C SER A 91 -0.28 5.49 9.74
N ILE A 92 0.09 6.58 10.45
CA ILE A 92 -0.87 7.49 11.08
C ILE A 92 -1.73 8.16 10.00
N VAL A 93 -1.09 8.67 8.95
CA VAL A 93 -1.78 9.38 7.87
C VAL A 93 -2.74 8.46 7.11
N GLU A 94 -2.34 7.25 6.80
CA GLU A 94 -3.21 6.27 6.14
C GLU A 94 -4.40 5.88 7.01
N LYS A 95 -4.17 5.69 8.30
CA LYS A 95 -5.21 5.33 9.26
C LYS A 95 -6.22 6.46 9.48
N TYR A 96 -5.78 7.71 9.46
CA TYR A 96 -6.59 8.87 9.80
C TYR A 96 -6.72 9.87 8.63
N ALA A 97 -6.58 9.41 7.37
CA ALA A 97 -6.55 10.24 6.17
C ALA A 97 -7.75 11.18 6.03
N ASP A 98 -8.94 10.74 6.46
CA ASP A 98 -10.17 11.53 6.39
C ASP A 98 -10.16 12.71 7.36
N VAL A 99 -9.48 12.60 8.49
CA VAL A 99 -9.35 13.64 9.52
C VAL A 99 -8.19 14.59 9.18
N ILE A 100 -7.04 14.04 8.78
CA ILE A 100 -5.81 14.80 8.48
C ILE A 100 -5.93 15.59 7.18
N GLY A 101 -6.78 15.16 6.28
CA GLY A 101 -6.89 15.67 4.91
C GLY A 101 -7.12 17.18 4.74
N ASN A 102 -7.28 17.96 5.81
CA ASN A 102 -7.56 19.38 5.80
C ASN A 102 -6.41 20.28 6.32
N ARG A 103 -5.25 19.75 6.70
CA ARG A 103 -4.21 20.56 7.37
C ARG A 103 -3.04 20.95 6.46
N LYS A 104 -2.65 22.24 6.53
CA LYS A 104 -1.56 22.84 5.75
C LYS A 104 -0.20 22.15 5.95
N ASN A 105 0.11 21.73 7.19
CA ASN A 105 1.40 21.16 7.55
C ASN A 105 1.65 19.79 6.92
N TYR A 106 0.59 18.97 6.74
CA TYR A 106 0.70 17.69 6.07
C TYR A 106 1.02 17.81 4.57
N VAL A 107 0.36 18.77 3.90
CA VAL A 107 0.63 19.05 2.48
C VAL A 107 2.05 19.59 2.30
N GLY A 108 2.52 20.42 3.22
CA GLY A 108 3.91 20.92 3.24
C GLY A 108 4.93 19.80 3.42
N TYR A 109 4.72 18.90 4.37
CA TYR A 109 5.59 17.73 4.57
C TYR A 109 5.62 16.81 3.34
N MET A 110 4.49 16.53 2.75
CA MET A 110 4.39 15.70 1.54
C MET A 110 5.14 16.34 0.34
N ALA A 111 5.21 17.67 0.27
CA ALA A 111 5.93 18.39 -0.77
C ALA A 111 7.44 18.51 -0.50
N MET A 112 7.86 18.58 0.76
CA MET A 112 9.25 18.88 1.17
C MET A 112 10.02 17.70 1.78
N ARG A 113 9.40 16.52 1.91
CA ARG A 113 10.08 15.36 2.50
C ARG A 113 11.32 14.95 1.69
N PRO A 114 12.38 14.49 2.36
CA PRO A 114 13.54 13.92 1.68
C PRO A 114 13.11 12.78 0.74
N GLY A 115 13.45 12.86 -0.54
CA GLY A 115 13.07 11.87 -1.56
C GLY A 115 11.89 12.24 -2.47
N ALA A 116 11.07 13.27 -2.14
CA ALA A 116 9.93 13.68 -2.99
C ALA A 116 10.34 14.30 -4.34
N GLU A 117 11.55 14.83 -4.45
CA GLU A 117 12.05 15.54 -5.64
C GLU A 117 13.20 14.86 -6.36
N ARG A 118 13.60 13.66 -5.97
CA ARG A 118 14.70 12.99 -6.69
C ARG A 118 14.23 12.56 -8.07
N ARG A 119 14.66 13.27 -9.10
CA ARG A 119 14.68 12.79 -10.48
C ARG A 119 15.54 11.53 -10.51
N GLY A 120 14.91 10.37 -10.53
CA GLY A 120 15.61 9.11 -10.48
C GLY A 120 14.65 7.94 -10.22
N ALA A 121 15.20 6.84 -9.81
CA ALA A 121 14.50 5.59 -9.54
C ALA A 121 13.33 5.78 -8.55
N HIS A 122 12.22 5.18 -8.89
CA HIS A 122 11.04 5.08 -8.04
C HIS A 122 10.54 3.65 -8.00
N GLY A 123 9.73 3.29 -7.01
CA GLY A 123 9.23 1.94 -6.81
C GLY A 123 7.90 1.62 -7.50
N LEU A 124 7.37 2.52 -8.34
CA LEU A 124 6.11 2.28 -9.03
C LEU A 124 6.28 1.24 -10.15
N PHE A 125 5.39 0.26 -10.19
CA PHE A 125 5.34 -0.77 -11.23
C PHE A 125 3.90 -1.08 -11.65
N ASN A 126 3.75 -1.79 -12.77
CA ASN A 126 2.48 -2.32 -13.31
C ASN A 126 2.70 -3.70 -13.94
N GLY A 127 1.74 -4.18 -14.72
CA GLY A 127 1.83 -5.47 -15.43
C GLY A 127 2.79 -5.49 -16.63
N LYS A 128 3.36 -4.35 -17.01
CA LYS A 128 4.28 -4.23 -18.15
C LYS A 128 5.72 -4.05 -17.65
N ASP A 129 6.69 -4.50 -18.45
CA ASP A 129 8.12 -4.31 -18.17
C ASP A 129 8.67 -3.00 -18.75
N GLU A 130 7.81 -2.06 -19.08
CA GLU A 130 8.19 -0.74 -19.61
C GLU A 130 8.48 0.24 -18.47
N PRO A 131 9.45 1.15 -18.65
CA PRO A 131 9.69 2.23 -17.69
C PRO A 131 8.44 3.08 -17.48
N ILE A 132 8.14 3.37 -16.23
CA ILE A 132 6.99 4.19 -15.85
C ILE A 132 7.43 5.63 -15.60
N ASP A 133 6.80 6.59 -16.29
CA ASP A 133 6.93 8.01 -15.95
C ASP A 133 6.01 8.34 -14.78
N LEU A 134 6.61 8.49 -13.59
CA LEU A 134 5.89 8.78 -12.35
C LEU A 134 5.07 10.08 -12.43
N ASN A 135 5.58 11.12 -13.09
CA ASN A 135 4.87 12.40 -13.21
C ASN A 135 3.64 12.25 -14.10
N LYS A 136 3.76 11.50 -15.19
CA LYS A 136 2.65 11.19 -16.09
C LYS A 136 1.57 10.40 -15.37
N VAL A 137 1.95 9.35 -14.63
CA VAL A 137 0.99 8.53 -13.85
C VAL A 137 0.34 9.36 -12.75
N ALA A 138 1.10 10.14 -11.99
CA ALA A 138 0.57 11.00 -10.94
C ALA A 138 -0.43 12.02 -11.49
N LYS A 139 -0.15 12.60 -12.68
CA LYS A 139 -1.07 13.49 -13.38
C LYS A 139 -2.33 12.76 -13.82
N GLU A 140 -2.19 11.60 -14.46
CA GLU A 140 -3.32 10.78 -14.91
C GLU A 140 -4.26 10.41 -13.75
N VAL A 141 -3.72 9.90 -12.63
CA VAL A 141 -4.49 9.57 -11.42
C VAL A 141 -5.13 10.81 -10.79
N SER A 142 -4.41 11.93 -10.78
CA SER A 142 -4.90 13.21 -10.25
C SER A 142 -6.10 13.74 -11.04
N GLU A 143 -6.02 13.72 -12.35
CA GLU A 143 -7.01 14.29 -13.26
C GLU A 143 -8.17 13.33 -13.58
N HIS A 144 -8.05 12.06 -13.21
CA HIS A 144 -9.08 11.04 -13.50
C HIS A 144 -10.44 11.43 -12.90
N PRO A 145 -11.51 11.58 -13.72
CA PRO A 145 -12.80 12.07 -13.23
C PRO A 145 -13.64 11.02 -12.50
N GLY A 146 -13.34 9.72 -12.74
CA GLY A 146 -14.08 8.59 -12.17
C GLY A 146 -13.52 8.05 -10.86
N TYR A 147 -13.87 6.80 -10.58
CA TYR A 147 -13.44 6.07 -9.38
C TYR A 147 -11.96 5.71 -9.45
N VAL A 148 -11.22 6.06 -8.41
CA VAL A 148 -9.86 5.59 -8.17
C VAL A 148 -9.81 4.96 -6.80
N TRP A 149 -9.37 3.73 -6.72
CA TRP A 149 -9.23 2.98 -5.48
C TRP A 149 -7.76 2.79 -5.11
N SER A 150 -7.48 2.89 -3.84
CA SER A 150 -6.20 2.51 -3.25
C SER A 150 -6.42 1.34 -2.31
N HIS A 151 -5.64 0.28 -2.52
CA HIS A 151 -5.59 -0.88 -1.64
C HIS A 151 -4.21 -0.93 -0.98
N VAL A 152 -4.18 -1.14 0.33
CA VAL A 152 -2.97 -1.47 1.07
C VAL A 152 -3.10 -2.93 1.50
N ILE A 153 -2.17 -3.76 1.06
CA ILE A 153 -2.17 -5.20 1.33
C ILE A 153 -0.88 -5.53 2.05
N SER A 154 -0.96 -6.01 3.28
CA SER A 154 0.20 -6.27 4.12
C SER A 154 0.21 -7.67 4.70
N LEU A 155 1.40 -8.21 4.92
CA LEU A 155 1.69 -9.43 5.64
C LEU A 155 2.57 -9.10 6.86
N ARG A 156 2.61 -10.00 7.84
CA ARG A 156 3.66 -9.96 8.84
C ARG A 156 4.99 -10.29 8.20
N ARG A 157 6.08 -9.74 8.73
CA ARG A 157 7.43 -9.98 8.20
C ARG A 157 7.75 -11.47 8.09
N GLU A 158 7.49 -12.24 9.13
CA GLU A 158 7.78 -13.67 9.15
C GLU A 158 7.00 -14.43 8.06
N ASP A 159 5.73 -14.05 7.83
CA ASP A 159 4.90 -14.66 6.78
C ASP A 159 5.37 -14.21 5.40
N ALA A 160 5.72 -12.94 5.21
CA ALA A 160 6.20 -12.43 3.93
C ALA A 160 7.49 -13.14 3.49
N VAL A 161 8.48 -13.24 4.38
CA VAL A 161 9.74 -13.96 4.09
C VAL A 161 9.49 -15.44 3.83
N ARG A 162 8.74 -16.11 4.70
CA ARG A 162 8.46 -17.54 4.60
C ARG A 162 7.71 -17.92 3.33
N LEU A 163 6.82 -17.02 2.86
CA LEU A 163 5.96 -17.25 1.69
C LEU A 163 6.52 -16.59 0.41
N GLY A 164 7.68 -15.91 0.50
CA GLY A 164 8.35 -15.29 -0.64
C GLY A 164 7.72 -13.97 -1.13
N TYR A 165 6.98 -13.26 -0.26
CA TYR A 165 6.34 -11.96 -0.56
C TYR A 165 7.11 -10.79 0.04
N ASP A 166 8.42 -10.88 0.16
CA ASP A 166 9.33 -9.87 0.67
C ASP A 166 9.99 -9.02 -0.45
N ASN A 167 9.46 -9.07 -1.66
CA ASN A 167 9.96 -8.35 -2.83
C ASN A 167 8.81 -7.92 -3.79
N SER A 168 9.08 -6.91 -4.62
CA SER A 168 8.09 -6.35 -5.54
C SER A 168 7.64 -7.31 -6.64
N ASP A 169 8.52 -8.21 -7.11
CA ASP A 169 8.19 -9.13 -8.20
C ASP A 169 7.18 -10.19 -7.77
N ALA A 170 7.29 -10.71 -6.55
CA ALA A 170 6.30 -11.64 -6.00
C ALA A 170 4.89 -10.99 -5.93
N TRP A 171 4.81 -9.75 -5.47
CA TRP A 171 3.55 -9.00 -5.44
C TRP A 171 3.02 -8.67 -6.83
N ARG A 172 3.91 -8.33 -7.76
CA ARG A 172 3.53 -8.11 -9.17
C ARG A 172 2.89 -9.37 -9.76
N ASN A 173 3.53 -10.53 -9.58
CA ASN A 173 3.03 -11.80 -10.06
C ASN A 173 1.67 -12.14 -9.41
N MET A 174 1.50 -11.91 -8.11
CA MET A 174 0.24 -12.08 -7.40
C MET A 174 -0.88 -11.20 -8.01
N ILE A 175 -0.61 -9.91 -8.23
CA ILE A 175 -1.60 -9.01 -8.84
C ILE A 175 -1.97 -9.49 -10.24
N MET A 176 -0.97 -9.85 -11.05
CA MET A 176 -1.20 -10.34 -12.42
C MET A 176 -2.01 -11.63 -12.44
N LYS A 177 -1.75 -12.56 -11.53
CA LYS A 177 -2.51 -13.81 -11.37
C LYS A 177 -3.99 -13.54 -11.06
N HIS A 178 -4.27 -12.54 -10.20
CA HIS A 178 -5.61 -12.18 -9.75
C HIS A 178 -6.20 -10.96 -10.45
N ILE A 179 -5.63 -10.56 -11.59
CA ILE A 179 -6.09 -9.35 -12.30
C ILE A 179 -7.56 -9.43 -12.72
N ASN A 180 -8.04 -10.63 -13.09
CA ASN A 180 -9.43 -10.87 -13.43
C ASN A 180 -10.36 -10.74 -12.20
N ASP A 181 -9.90 -11.18 -11.03
CA ASP A 181 -10.66 -11.07 -9.78
C ASP A 181 -10.79 -9.60 -9.37
N ILE A 182 -9.69 -8.84 -9.49
CA ILE A 182 -9.68 -7.39 -9.25
C ILE A 182 -10.63 -6.69 -10.22
N ALA A 183 -10.57 -7.00 -11.51
CA ALA A 183 -11.40 -6.42 -12.55
C ALA A 183 -12.90 -6.67 -12.27
N LYS A 184 -13.28 -7.92 -12.00
CA LYS A 184 -14.66 -8.33 -11.68
C LYS A 184 -15.16 -7.67 -10.40
N ALA A 185 -14.36 -7.67 -9.33
CA ALA A 185 -14.71 -7.06 -8.05
C ALA A 185 -14.93 -5.56 -8.18
N SER A 186 -14.08 -4.88 -8.95
CA SER A 186 -14.13 -3.44 -9.21
C SER A 186 -15.16 -3.06 -10.28
N LYS A 187 -15.84 -4.01 -10.90
CA LYS A 187 -16.77 -3.81 -12.03
C LYS A 187 -16.12 -3.03 -13.19
N ILE A 188 -14.89 -3.39 -13.52
CA ILE A 188 -14.13 -2.82 -14.62
C ILE A 188 -13.87 -3.94 -15.65
N PRO A 189 -14.27 -3.79 -16.93
CA PRO A 189 -13.82 -4.69 -17.98
C PRO A 189 -12.29 -4.75 -18.02
N LEU A 190 -11.72 -5.94 -18.20
CA LEU A 190 -10.25 -6.13 -18.16
C LEU A 190 -9.51 -5.21 -19.14
N ALA A 191 -10.07 -4.98 -20.33
CA ALA A 191 -9.51 -4.09 -21.35
C ALA A 191 -9.41 -2.61 -20.88
N ASN A 192 -10.25 -2.22 -19.93
CA ASN A 192 -10.29 -0.85 -19.38
C ASN A 192 -9.59 -0.73 -18.05
N LEU A 193 -9.11 -1.85 -17.47
CA LEU A 193 -8.48 -1.84 -16.16
C LEU A 193 -7.08 -1.24 -16.25
N LYS A 194 -6.81 -0.23 -15.42
CA LYS A 194 -5.49 0.29 -15.15
C LYS A 194 -5.14 0.11 -13.69
N TRP A 195 -3.89 -0.26 -13.45
CA TRP A 195 -3.36 -0.39 -12.11
C TRP A 195 -1.88 -0.03 -12.03
N TYR A 196 -1.49 0.49 -10.89
CA TYR A 196 -0.10 0.75 -10.52
C TYR A 196 0.12 0.35 -9.08
N ALA A 197 1.29 -0.17 -8.77
CA ALA A 197 1.61 -0.58 -7.42
C ALA A 197 3.03 -0.16 -7.01
N ALA A 198 3.26 -0.12 -5.69
CA ALA A 198 4.58 0.10 -5.11
C ALA A 198 4.72 -0.80 -3.88
N PHE A 199 5.80 -1.55 -3.80
CA PHE A 199 6.13 -2.40 -2.66
C PHE A 199 6.94 -1.61 -1.65
N HIS A 200 6.58 -1.76 -0.38
CA HIS A 200 7.25 -1.12 0.74
C HIS A 200 7.80 -2.19 1.68
N ASP A 201 9.12 -2.28 1.70
CA ASP A 201 9.82 -3.22 2.58
C ASP A 201 10.01 -2.61 3.97
N THR A 202 8.99 -2.71 4.79
CA THR A 202 9.01 -2.21 6.16
C THR A 202 9.39 -3.31 7.16
N THR A 203 9.93 -2.92 8.32
CA THR A 203 10.53 -3.87 9.27
C THR A 203 9.54 -4.96 9.72
N HIS A 204 8.31 -4.60 10.08
CA HIS A 204 7.33 -5.55 10.64
C HIS A 204 6.23 -5.98 9.69
N HIS A 205 5.82 -5.08 8.80
CA HIS A 205 4.69 -5.29 7.90
C HIS A 205 5.02 -4.89 6.48
N PRO A 206 5.80 -5.69 5.72
CA PRO A 206 5.98 -5.45 4.29
C PRO A 206 4.61 -5.42 3.62
N HIS A 207 4.42 -4.42 2.77
CA HIS A 207 3.10 -4.18 2.17
C HIS A 207 3.21 -3.58 0.79
N ILE A 208 2.13 -3.70 0.06
CA ILE A 208 1.98 -3.12 -1.27
C ILE A 208 0.89 -2.06 -1.24
N HIS A 209 1.14 -0.93 -1.87
CA HIS A 209 0.10 0.01 -2.28
C HIS A 209 -0.29 -0.29 -3.71
N LEU A 210 -1.56 -0.55 -3.94
CA LEU A 210 -2.13 -0.85 -5.26
C LEU A 210 -3.19 0.20 -5.59
N ILE A 211 -2.98 0.96 -6.66
CA ILE A 211 -3.96 1.90 -7.22
C ILE A 211 -4.67 1.20 -8.38
N VAL A 212 -6.01 1.25 -8.38
CA VAL A 212 -6.86 0.63 -9.41
C VAL A 212 -7.90 1.64 -9.90
N TYR A 213 -8.06 1.75 -11.21
CA TYR A 213 -9.08 2.58 -11.85
C TYR A 213 -9.38 2.10 -13.28
N SER A 214 -10.43 2.64 -13.89
CA SER A 214 -10.81 2.32 -15.28
C SER A 214 -10.39 3.45 -16.23
N THR A 215 -10.12 3.12 -17.48
CA THR A 215 -10.02 4.13 -18.56
C THR A 215 -11.38 4.79 -18.86
N ASP A 216 -12.50 4.13 -18.55
CA ASP A 216 -13.85 4.72 -18.61
C ASP A 216 -14.26 5.23 -17.22
N PRO A 217 -14.45 6.54 -17.03
CA PRO A 217 -14.73 7.13 -15.72
C PRO A 217 -16.08 6.71 -15.11
N ARG A 218 -16.98 6.11 -15.86
CA ARG A 218 -18.28 5.60 -15.39
C ARG A 218 -18.16 4.24 -14.69
N GLN A 219 -17.02 3.57 -14.84
CA GLN A 219 -16.72 2.26 -14.29
C GLN A 219 -15.92 2.36 -12.99
N GLY A 220 -15.76 1.24 -12.29
CA GLY A 220 -14.89 1.18 -11.11
C GLY A 220 -15.64 1.31 -9.78
N TYR A 221 -16.94 1.06 -9.75
CA TYR A 221 -17.70 1.04 -8.51
C TYR A 221 -17.41 -0.23 -7.71
N LEU A 222 -16.60 -0.13 -6.66
CA LEU A 222 -16.23 -1.22 -5.77
C LEU A 222 -17.12 -1.23 -4.51
N THR A 223 -17.71 -2.37 -4.22
CA THR A 223 -18.53 -2.61 -3.02
C THR A 223 -17.71 -3.26 -1.91
N GLN A 224 -18.23 -3.27 -0.68
CA GLN A 224 -17.63 -4.02 0.43
C GLN A 224 -17.45 -5.50 0.08
N SER A 225 -18.46 -6.13 -0.53
CA SER A 225 -18.36 -7.52 -1.01
C SER A 225 -17.27 -7.70 -2.07
N GLY A 226 -17.06 -6.69 -2.94
CA GLY A 226 -15.94 -6.69 -3.89
C GLY A 226 -14.58 -6.66 -3.20
N ILE A 227 -14.43 -5.83 -2.17
CA ILE A 227 -13.20 -5.77 -1.35
C ILE A 227 -12.92 -7.13 -0.70
N GLU A 228 -13.94 -7.76 -0.13
CA GLU A 228 -13.81 -9.08 0.49
C GLU A 228 -13.44 -10.17 -0.52
N LYS A 229 -13.95 -10.09 -1.76
CA LYS A 229 -13.58 -11.02 -2.84
C LYS A 229 -12.11 -10.88 -3.20
N ILE A 230 -11.59 -9.66 -3.37
CA ILE A 230 -10.16 -9.40 -3.63
C ILE A 230 -9.32 -9.97 -2.47
N LYS A 231 -9.71 -9.65 -1.22
CA LYS A 231 -9.03 -10.16 -0.04
C LYS A 231 -9.01 -11.68 0.00
N SER A 232 -10.15 -12.32 -0.25
CA SER A 232 -10.26 -13.79 -0.22
C SER A 232 -9.43 -14.44 -1.33
N ALA A 233 -9.45 -13.89 -2.55
CA ALA A 233 -8.65 -14.39 -3.66
C ALA A 233 -7.16 -14.38 -3.32
N PHE A 234 -6.64 -13.26 -2.81
CA PHE A 234 -5.24 -13.15 -2.42
C PHE A 234 -4.89 -14.05 -1.22
N ALA A 235 -5.73 -14.06 -0.18
CA ALA A 235 -5.49 -14.89 0.99
C ALA A 235 -5.47 -16.38 0.67
N ASN A 236 -6.40 -16.85 -0.16
CA ASN A 236 -6.46 -18.25 -0.57
C ASN A 236 -5.25 -18.68 -1.37
N ASP A 237 -4.66 -17.78 -2.15
CA ASP A 237 -3.45 -18.08 -2.91
C ASP A 237 -2.19 -18.01 -2.02
N ILE A 238 -2.02 -16.93 -1.27
CA ILE A 238 -0.86 -16.73 -0.37
C ILE A 238 -0.76 -17.86 0.67
N PHE A 239 -1.88 -18.29 1.21
CA PHE A 239 -1.93 -19.32 2.27
C PHE A 239 -2.42 -20.69 1.76
N ALA A 240 -2.35 -20.96 0.46
CA ALA A 240 -2.87 -22.18 -0.16
C ALA A 240 -2.38 -23.47 0.51
N ASP A 241 -1.08 -23.57 0.78
CA ASP A 241 -0.47 -24.76 1.40
C ASP A 241 -0.87 -24.92 2.88
N GLU A 242 -1.01 -23.81 3.61
CA GLU A 242 -1.47 -23.84 5.00
C GLU A 242 -2.94 -24.29 5.08
N LEU A 243 -3.79 -23.75 4.21
CA LEU A 243 -5.21 -24.13 4.12
C LEU A 243 -5.35 -25.60 3.75
N LYS A 244 -4.57 -26.08 2.78
CA LYS A 244 -4.57 -27.48 2.38
C LYS A 244 -4.20 -28.40 3.53
N SER A 245 -3.16 -28.07 4.31
CA SER A 245 -2.74 -28.85 5.47
C SER A 245 -3.79 -28.88 6.57
N ILE A 246 -4.50 -27.77 6.80
CA ILE A 246 -5.62 -27.69 7.78
C ILE A 246 -6.78 -28.60 7.33
N TYR A 247 -7.18 -28.52 6.07
CA TYR A 247 -8.25 -29.36 5.53
C TYR A 247 -7.90 -30.85 5.59
N GLN A 248 -6.66 -31.23 5.29
CA GLN A 248 -6.21 -32.62 5.42
C GLN A 248 -6.31 -33.12 6.88
N LYS A 249 -5.83 -32.33 7.84
CA LYS A 249 -5.96 -32.69 9.28
C LYS A 249 -7.41 -32.81 9.72
N GLN A 250 -8.29 -31.88 9.28
CA GLN A 250 -9.72 -31.96 9.60
C GLN A 250 -10.38 -33.21 9.03
N THR A 251 -10.01 -33.59 7.81
CA THR A 251 -10.51 -34.81 7.16
C THR A 251 -10.07 -36.05 7.92
N MET A 252 -8.79 -36.15 8.28
CA MET A 252 -8.26 -37.27 9.09
C MET A 252 -8.96 -37.39 10.43
N ASN A 253 -9.09 -36.29 11.18
CA ASN A 253 -9.77 -36.28 12.49
C ASN A 253 -11.26 -36.69 12.35
N ARG A 254 -11.93 -36.27 11.28
CA ARG A 254 -13.33 -36.67 11.04
C ARG A 254 -13.45 -38.15 10.72
N ASP A 255 -12.51 -38.70 9.99
CA ASP A 255 -12.53 -40.11 9.60
C ASP A 255 -12.18 -41.00 10.81
N GLU A 256 -11.28 -40.56 11.68
CA GLU A 256 -10.98 -41.22 12.97
C GLU A 256 -12.22 -41.22 13.93
N LEU A 257 -13.04 -40.16 13.90
CA LEU A 257 -14.23 -40.10 14.73
C LEU A 257 -15.39 -40.96 14.21
N LYS A 258 -15.32 -41.45 12.98
CA LYS A 258 -16.32 -42.33 12.34
C LYS A 258 -15.95 -43.81 12.38
N ALA A 259 -14.70 -44.12 12.71
CA ALA A 259 -14.21 -45.48 12.85
C ALA A 259 -14.44 -45.99 14.29
#